data_51d9f0efd5b1541c30d561f5ed7ad27d
#
_entry.id   51d9f0efd5b1541c30d561f5ed7ad27d
#
_cell.length_a   1.000
_cell.length_b   1.000
_cell.length_c   1.000
_cell.angle_alpha   90.00
_cell.angle_beta   90.00
_cell.angle_gamma   90.00
#
_symmetry.space_group_name_H-M   'P 1'
#
loop_
_entity.id
_entity.type
_entity.pdbx_description
1 polymer ?
#
loop_
_entity_poly.entity_id
_entity_poly.type
_entity_poly.pdbx_seq_one_letter_code
_entity_poly.pdbx_strand_id
1 'polypeptide(L)'
;MREYDIIAIGGGSGGIATMNRAGEHGAKAAVIEEKKLGGTCVNVGCVPKKIMWYGAQIAETFHQFGEDYGFKTTDLNFDFATLRRNREAYIDRARSSYDGSFKRNGVDLIEGHAEFVDSHTVSVNGELIRAKHIVIATGTHPSIPNIPGAELGGSSDDVFAWEELPESVAILGAGYIAVELAGVLHTFGVKTDLFVRRDRPLRGFDSYIVEGLVKEMERTNLPLHTHKVPVKLEKTAEGITIHFEDGTSHTASQVIWATGRRPNVKGLQLEKAGVTLNERGFIQVDEYQNTVVEGIYALGDVTGEKELTPVAIKAGRTLSERLFNGKTTAKMDYSTIPTVVFSHPAIGTVGLTEDQAIKEYGQDQIKIYKSSFTSMYSACTCNRQETRFKLITAGSEEKVVGLHGIGYGVDEMIQGFAVAIKMGATKADFDATVAIHPTASEEFVTMR
;
A
#
# COMPACT_ATOMS: atom_id res chain seq x y z
N MET A 1 -8.60 12.77 35.77
CA MET A 1 -7.59 12.86 34.66
C MET A 1 -6.70 11.62 34.72
N ARG A 2 -6.63 10.85 33.66
CA ARG A 2 -5.69 9.71 33.56
C ARG A 2 -4.32 10.21 33.13
N GLU A 3 -3.27 9.56 33.61
CA GLU A 3 -1.88 9.90 33.24
C GLU A 3 -1.15 8.69 32.67
N TYR A 4 -0.39 8.94 31.59
CA TYR A 4 0.40 7.94 30.86
C TYR A 4 1.83 8.46 30.59
N ASP A 5 2.77 7.53 30.38
CA ASP A 5 4.08 7.90 29.87
C ASP A 5 3.98 8.21 28.37
N ILE A 6 3.17 7.43 27.63
CA ILE A 6 2.96 7.62 26.20
C ILE A 6 1.55 7.22 25.79
N ILE A 7 0.95 7.99 24.86
CA ILE A 7 -0.31 7.64 24.20
C ILE A 7 -0.16 7.72 22.68
N ALA A 8 -0.92 6.90 21.95
CA ALA A 8 -1.10 7.01 20.50
C ALA A 8 -2.54 7.46 20.18
N ILE A 9 -2.66 8.48 19.36
CA ILE A 9 -3.92 8.87 18.72
C ILE A 9 -4.00 8.13 17.38
N GLY A 10 -4.84 7.10 17.32
CA GLY A 10 -5.02 6.19 16.21
C GLY A 10 -4.53 4.78 16.50
N GLY A 11 -5.45 3.82 16.47
CA GLY A 11 -5.24 2.37 16.65
C GLY A 11 -4.97 1.63 15.34
N GLY A 12 -4.28 2.27 14.41
CA GLY A 12 -3.74 1.64 13.21
C GLY A 12 -2.38 0.99 13.45
N SER A 13 -1.74 0.50 12.38
CA SER A 13 -0.49 -0.27 12.43
C SER A 13 0.64 0.46 13.19
N GLY A 14 0.78 1.77 12.97
CA GLY A 14 1.80 2.57 13.63
C GLY A 14 1.54 2.75 15.13
N GLY A 15 0.32 3.17 15.51
CA GLY A 15 -0.04 3.39 16.92
C GLY A 15 0.04 2.13 17.75
N ILE A 16 -0.55 1.02 17.25
CA ILE A 16 -0.49 -0.30 17.91
C ILE A 16 0.97 -0.76 18.12
N ALA A 17 1.80 -0.66 17.07
CA ALA A 17 3.19 -1.11 17.15
C ALA A 17 4.03 -0.27 18.13
N THR A 18 3.77 1.05 18.16
CA THR A 18 4.45 1.97 19.07
C THR A 18 4.10 1.65 20.53
N MET A 19 2.79 1.55 20.83
CA MET A 19 2.34 1.33 22.20
C MET A 19 2.73 -0.04 22.74
N ASN A 20 2.57 -1.10 21.93
CA ASN A 20 3.06 -2.42 22.34
C ASN A 20 4.56 -2.41 22.64
N ARG A 21 5.37 -1.74 21.79
CA ARG A 21 6.82 -1.68 22.03
C ARG A 21 7.20 -0.83 23.24
N ALA A 22 6.46 0.25 23.49
CA ALA A 22 6.64 1.05 24.72
C ALA A 22 6.27 0.24 25.98
N GLY A 23 5.16 -0.49 25.95
CA GLY A 23 4.74 -1.37 27.03
C GLY A 23 5.73 -2.51 27.32
N GLU A 24 6.33 -3.12 26.28
CA GLU A 24 7.42 -4.10 26.42
C GLU A 24 8.62 -3.53 27.20
N HIS A 25 8.85 -2.22 27.12
CA HIS A 25 9.87 -1.51 27.89
C HIS A 25 9.36 -0.95 29.23
N GLY A 26 8.17 -1.32 29.66
CA GLY A 26 7.60 -0.95 30.96
C GLY A 26 6.95 0.42 31.03
N ALA A 27 6.75 1.10 29.89
CA ALA A 27 6.02 2.35 29.85
C ALA A 27 4.52 2.12 30.08
N LYS A 28 3.88 3.02 30.85
CA LYS A 28 2.41 3.06 30.94
C LYS A 28 1.86 3.67 29.67
N ALA A 29 1.29 2.84 28.79
CA ALA A 29 0.92 3.20 27.43
C ALA A 29 -0.57 3.04 27.16
N ALA A 30 -1.15 3.87 26.28
CA ALA A 30 -2.51 3.70 25.79
C ALA A 30 -2.64 4.00 24.29
N VAL A 31 -3.58 3.31 23.65
CA VAL A 31 -4.07 3.60 22.30
C VAL A 31 -5.44 4.24 22.41
N ILE A 32 -5.64 5.37 21.73
CA ILE A 32 -6.95 6.00 21.54
C ILE A 32 -7.41 5.73 20.12
N GLU A 33 -8.59 5.11 19.96
CA GLU A 33 -9.14 4.75 18.64
C GLU A 33 -10.63 5.07 18.56
N GLU A 34 -11.04 5.79 17.53
CA GLU A 34 -12.45 6.17 17.32
C GLU A 34 -13.28 5.13 16.56
N LYS A 35 -12.61 4.19 15.88
CA LYS A 35 -13.23 3.17 15.03
C LYS A 35 -12.80 1.77 15.45
N LYS A 36 -12.47 0.92 14.50
CA LYS A 36 -12.00 -0.46 14.74
C LYS A 36 -10.48 -0.52 14.79
N LEU A 37 -9.93 -1.21 15.77
CA LEU A 37 -8.50 -1.51 15.85
C LEU A 37 -7.97 -2.15 14.57
N GLY A 38 -6.69 -1.88 14.26
CA GLY A 38 -6.02 -2.36 13.06
C GLY A 38 -5.96 -1.33 11.93
N GLY A 39 -6.76 -0.24 12.02
CA GLY A 39 -6.78 0.84 11.04
C GLY A 39 -7.13 0.38 9.63
N THR A 40 -6.74 1.16 8.62
CA THR A 40 -6.98 0.85 7.19
C THR A 40 -6.46 -0.51 6.80
N CYS A 41 -5.24 -0.86 7.17
CA CYS A 41 -4.57 -2.09 6.74
C CYS A 41 -5.41 -3.35 7.02
N VAL A 42 -5.89 -3.50 8.25
CA VAL A 42 -6.63 -4.70 8.67
C VAL A 42 -8.07 -4.68 8.20
N ASN A 43 -8.73 -3.51 8.27
CA ASN A 43 -10.17 -3.44 8.08
C ASN A 43 -10.61 -3.21 6.62
N VAL A 44 -9.92 -2.31 5.89
CA VAL A 44 -10.33 -1.86 4.55
C VAL A 44 -9.11 -1.61 3.63
N GLY A 45 -8.04 -2.39 3.77
CA GLY A 45 -6.80 -2.19 3.01
C GLY A 45 -6.06 -3.48 2.70
N CYS A 46 -4.83 -3.60 3.22
CA CYS A 46 -3.90 -4.69 2.88
C CYS A 46 -4.50 -6.08 3.07
N VAL A 47 -5.15 -6.34 4.21
CA VAL A 47 -5.67 -7.66 4.56
C VAL A 47 -6.82 -8.07 3.65
N PRO A 48 -7.95 -7.33 3.59
CA PRO A 48 -9.04 -7.72 2.70
C PRO A 48 -8.61 -7.74 1.23
N LYS A 49 -7.79 -6.81 0.78
CA LYS A 49 -7.28 -6.76 -0.58
C LYS A 49 -6.43 -7.98 -0.93
N LYS A 50 -5.49 -8.38 -0.06
CA LYS A 50 -4.62 -9.54 -0.35
C LYS A 50 -5.41 -10.85 -0.39
N ILE A 51 -6.43 -10.99 0.44
CA ILE A 51 -7.34 -12.16 0.39
C ILE A 51 -8.11 -12.19 -0.93
N MET A 52 -8.64 -11.05 -1.39
CA MET A 52 -9.31 -10.95 -2.69
C MET A 52 -8.34 -11.21 -3.84
N TRP A 53 -7.12 -10.69 -3.77
CA TRP A 53 -6.09 -10.92 -4.76
C TRP A 53 -5.72 -12.40 -4.88
N TYR A 54 -5.58 -13.15 -3.78
CA TYR A 54 -5.38 -14.59 -3.82
C TYR A 54 -6.58 -15.33 -4.46
N GLY A 55 -7.82 -14.90 -4.16
CA GLY A 55 -9.00 -15.44 -4.82
C GLY A 55 -8.97 -15.20 -6.33
N ALA A 56 -8.58 -13.98 -6.75
CA ALA A 56 -8.41 -13.64 -8.16
C ALA A 56 -7.27 -14.44 -8.81
N GLN A 57 -6.14 -14.64 -8.13
CA GLN A 57 -5.02 -15.46 -8.62
C GLN A 57 -5.43 -16.92 -8.89
N ILE A 58 -6.26 -17.49 -8.00
CA ILE A 58 -6.82 -18.83 -8.19
C ILE A 58 -7.72 -18.85 -9.44
N ALA A 59 -8.63 -17.88 -9.60
CA ALA A 59 -9.49 -17.77 -10.75
C ALA A 59 -8.68 -17.59 -12.05
N GLU A 60 -7.68 -16.69 -12.05
CA GLU A 60 -6.76 -16.48 -13.18
C GLU A 60 -6.05 -17.77 -13.57
N THR A 61 -5.51 -18.51 -12.59
CA THR A 61 -4.83 -19.79 -12.84
C THR A 61 -5.70 -20.75 -13.60
N PHE A 62 -6.96 -20.91 -13.21
CA PHE A 62 -7.89 -21.79 -13.92
C PHE A 62 -8.30 -21.25 -15.27
N HIS A 63 -8.68 -19.97 -15.37
CA HIS A 63 -9.18 -19.38 -16.61
C HIS A 63 -8.11 -19.21 -17.67
N GLN A 64 -6.88 -18.86 -17.27
CA GLN A 64 -5.80 -18.56 -18.21
C GLN A 64 -4.93 -19.78 -18.54
N PHE A 65 -4.74 -20.70 -17.58
CA PHE A 65 -3.72 -21.75 -17.70
C PHE A 65 -4.26 -23.15 -17.46
N GLY A 66 -5.41 -23.29 -16.79
CA GLY A 66 -5.90 -24.59 -16.30
C GLY A 66 -6.11 -25.64 -17.40
N GLU A 67 -6.64 -25.27 -18.55
CA GLU A 67 -6.91 -26.18 -19.65
C GLU A 67 -5.59 -26.79 -20.22
N ASP A 68 -4.57 -25.94 -20.40
CA ASP A 68 -3.27 -26.36 -20.91
C ASP A 68 -2.50 -27.27 -19.92
N TYR A 69 -2.82 -27.14 -18.61
CA TYR A 69 -2.34 -28.05 -17.57
C TYR A 69 -3.22 -29.30 -17.38
N GLY A 70 -4.24 -29.49 -18.24
CA GLY A 70 -5.09 -30.67 -18.24
C GLY A 70 -6.30 -30.59 -17.29
N PHE A 71 -6.59 -29.45 -16.69
CA PHE A 71 -7.78 -29.25 -15.88
C PHE A 71 -8.98 -28.89 -16.74
N LYS A 72 -10.11 -29.61 -16.57
CA LYS A 72 -11.39 -29.24 -17.21
C LYS A 72 -12.11 -28.25 -16.31
N THR A 73 -12.31 -27.02 -16.81
CA THR A 73 -12.87 -25.91 -16.01
C THR A 73 -14.32 -25.58 -16.37
N THR A 74 -15.04 -26.51 -17.03
CA THR A 74 -16.40 -26.28 -17.54
C THR A 74 -17.44 -25.89 -16.48
N ASP A 75 -17.21 -26.26 -15.21
CA ASP A 75 -18.13 -26.01 -14.10
C ASP A 75 -17.48 -25.13 -12.99
N LEU A 76 -16.45 -24.37 -13.33
CA LEU A 76 -15.83 -23.46 -12.36
C LEU A 76 -16.79 -22.32 -12.04
N ASN A 77 -17.33 -22.32 -10.84
CA ASN A 77 -18.21 -21.28 -10.34
C ASN A 77 -17.58 -20.53 -9.17
N PHE A 78 -17.58 -19.22 -9.24
CA PHE A 78 -17.03 -18.34 -8.18
C PHE A 78 -18.18 -17.82 -7.31
N ASP A 79 -18.13 -18.15 -6.02
CA ASP A 79 -19.06 -17.64 -4.99
C ASP A 79 -18.40 -16.52 -4.17
N PHE A 80 -18.68 -15.27 -4.51
CA PHE A 80 -18.17 -14.10 -3.81
C PHE A 80 -18.64 -14.04 -2.34
N ALA A 81 -19.85 -14.50 -2.03
CA ALA A 81 -20.38 -14.52 -0.67
C ALA A 81 -19.53 -15.43 0.25
N THR A 82 -19.06 -16.55 -0.26
CA THR A 82 -18.15 -17.45 0.48
C THR A 82 -16.78 -16.79 0.69
N LEU A 83 -16.19 -16.15 -0.32
CA LEU A 83 -14.93 -15.41 -0.18
C LEU A 83 -15.07 -14.29 0.85
N ARG A 84 -16.13 -13.47 0.75
CA ARG A 84 -16.45 -12.39 1.68
C ARG A 84 -16.55 -12.89 3.11
N ARG A 85 -17.35 -13.92 3.37
CA ARG A 85 -17.54 -14.51 4.71
C ARG A 85 -16.20 -14.96 5.33
N ASN A 86 -15.35 -15.64 4.56
CA ASN A 86 -14.06 -16.11 5.03
C ASN A 86 -13.08 -14.96 5.27
N ARG A 87 -13.10 -13.93 4.42
CA ARG A 87 -12.34 -12.70 4.57
C ARG A 87 -12.71 -11.97 5.86
N GLU A 88 -14.00 -11.75 6.11
CA GLU A 88 -14.48 -11.08 7.34
C GLU A 88 -14.09 -11.88 8.58
N ALA A 89 -14.26 -13.21 8.57
CA ALA A 89 -13.84 -14.06 9.68
C ALA A 89 -12.32 -13.98 9.94
N TYR A 90 -11.49 -13.81 8.91
CA TYR A 90 -10.06 -13.59 9.08
C TYR A 90 -9.76 -12.23 9.70
N ILE A 91 -10.42 -11.17 9.23
CA ILE A 91 -10.28 -9.80 9.76
C ILE A 91 -10.67 -9.76 11.24
N ASP A 92 -11.77 -10.42 11.64
CA ASP A 92 -12.21 -10.48 13.02
C ASP A 92 -11.16 -11.19 13.92
N ARG A 93 -10.58 -12.30 13.45
CA ARG A 93 -9.48 -12.96 14.19
C ARG A 93 -8.24 -12.06 14.30
N ALA A 94 -7.88 -11.34 13.21
CA ALA A 94 -6.75 -10.42 13.24
C ALA A 94 -6.96 -9.29 14.26
N ARG A 95 -8.18 -8.71 14.31
CA ARG A 95 -8.53 -7.69 15.32
C ARG A 95 -8.44 -8.24 16.73
N SER A 96 -9.04 -9.39 16.98
CA SER A 96 -9.04 -10.02 18.33
C SER A 96 -7.62 -10.34 18.82
N SER A 97 -6.64 -10.49 17.94
CA SER A 97 -5.25 -10.72 18.34
C SER A 97 -4.61 -9.53 19.06
N TYR A 98 -5.12 -8.31 18.80
CA TYR A 98 -4.61 -7.10 19.45
C TYR A 98 -4.94 -7.05 20.93
N ASP A 99 -6.12 -7.54 21.35
CA ASP A 99 -6.52 -7.59 22.76
C ASP A 99 -5.50 -8.40 23.59
N GLY A 100 -5.08 -9.54 23.05
CA GLY A 100 -4.06 -10.39 23.65
C GLY A 100 -2.69 -9.69 23.76
N SER A 101 -2.30 -8.93 22.75
CA SER A 101 -1.02 -8.19 22.77
C SER A 101 -1.05 -7.01 23.75
N PHE A 102 -2.14 -6.27 23.78
CA PHE A 102 -2.33 -5.15 24.72
C PHE A 102 -2.30 -5.63 26.17
N LYS A 103 -3.03 -6.72 26.46
CA LYS A 103 -3.03 -7.33 27.81
C LYS A 103 -1.63 -7.78 28.24
N ARG A 104 -0.84 -8.42 27.36
CA ARG A 104 0.53 -8.84 27.68
C ARG A 104 1.48 -7.67 27.95
N ASN A 105 1.31 -6.58 27.22
CA ASN A 105 2.23 -5.44 27.25
C ASN A 105 1.73 -4.29 28.16
N GLY A 106 0.60 -4.47 28.85
CA GLY A 106 0.04 -3.46 29.74
C GLY A 106 -0.41 -2.18 29.00
N VAL A 107 -0.94 -2.33 27.76
CA VAL A 107 -1.43 -1.21 26.96
C VAL A 107 -2.94 -1.07 27.14
N ASP A 108 -3.40 0.12 27.52
CA ASP A 108 -4.81 0.43 27.62
C ASP A 108 -5.40 0.79 26.24
N LEU A 109 -6.63 0.34 25.96
CA LEU A 109 -7.43 0.82 24.85
C LEU A 109 -8.45 1.84 25.36
N ILE A 110 -8.50 2.99 24.72
CA ILE A 110 -9.46 4.07 25.01
C ILE A 110 -10.25 4.33 23.73
N GLU A 111 -11.52 3.96 23.75
CA GLU A 111 -12.40 4.16 22.59
C GLU A 111 -12.93 5.59 22.55
N GLY A 112 -12.76 6.27 21.42
CA GLY A 112 -13.26 7.60 21.17
C GLY A 112 -12.36 8.48 20.31
N HIS A 113 -12.88 9.63 19.92
CA HIS A 113 -12.14 10.65 19.19
C HIS A 113 -11.31 11.50 20.14
N ALA A 114 -10.03 11.69 19.84
CA ALA A 114 -9.12 12.51 20.62
C ALA A 114 -9.03 13.93 20.05
N GLU A 115 -9.12 14.92 20.93
CA GLU A 115 -8.87 16.33 20.61
C GLU A 115 -7.80 16.90 21.54
N PHE A 116 -6.81 17.61 21.00
CA PHE A 116 -5.82 18.30 21.84
C PHE A 116 -6.48 19.42 22.63
N VAL A 117 -6.12 19.49 23.92
CA VAL A 117 -6.46 20.60 24.83
C VAL A 117 -5.23 21.49 24.98
N ASP A 118 -4.05 20.90 25.11
CA ASP A 118 -2.73 21.51 25.12
C ASP A 118 -1.68 20.50 24.59
N SER A 119 -0.38 20.84 24.67
CA SER A 119 0.71 19.99 24.17
C SER A 119 0.91 18.66 24.90
N HIS A 120 0.27 18.47 26.05
CA HIS A 120 0.39 17.26 26.88
C HIS A 120 -0.95 16.62 27.26
N THR A 121 -2.06 17.24 26.86
CA THR A 121 -3.40 16.83 27.28
C THR A 121 -4.30 16.68 26.06
N VAL A 122 -4.99 15.56 25.98
CA VAL A 122 -6.09 15.32 25.02
C VAL A 122 -7.40 15.09 25.78
N SER A 123 -8.51 15.46 25.15
CA SER A 123 -9.85 15.11 25.57
C SER A 123 -10.39 13.96 24.74
N VAL A 124 -10.93 12.93 25.39
CA VAL A 124 -11.63 11.82 24.72
C VAL A 124 -12.97 11.63 25.38
N ASN A 125 -14.07 11.81 24.65
CA ASN A 125 -15.43 11.74 25.19
C ASN A 125 -15.66 12.62 26.45
N GLY A 126 -14.97 13.78 26.53
CA GLY A 126 -15.04 14.68 27.68
C GLY A 126 -14.12 14.32 28.85
N GLU A 127 -13.42 13.20 28.80
CA GLU A 127 -12.40 12.84 29.79
C GLU A 127 -11.02 13.38 29.38
N LEU A 128 -10.31 14.03 30.32
CA LEU A 128 -8.95 14.52 30.09
C LEU A 128 -7.92 13.42 30.36
N ILE A 129 -7.02 13.24 29.39
CA ILE A 129 -5.93 12.29 29.41
C ILE A 129 -4.63 13.07 29.21
N ARG A 130 -3.69 12.92 30.15
CA ARG A 130 -2.39 13.55 30.11
C ARG A 130 -1.31 12.53 29.78
N ALA A 131 -0.34 12.88 28.95
CA ALA A 131 0.81 12.05 28.66
C ALA A 131 2.10 12.86 28.52
N LYS A 132 3.26 12.24 28.85
CA LYS A 132 4.56 12.83 28.59
C LYS A 132 4.88 12.85 27.11
N HIS A 133 4.46 11.81 26.40
CA HIS A 133 4.69 11.62 24.97
C HIS A 133 3.36 11.34 24.27
N ILE A 134 3.07 12.06 23.18
CA ILE A 134 1.85 11.86 22.37
C ILE A 134 2.28 11.53 20.93
N VAL A 135 1.78 10.44 20.40
CA VAL A 135 2.05 9.99 19.03
C VAL A 135 0.80 10.12 18.17
N ILE A 136 0.85 10.94 17.14
CA ILE A 136 -0.23 11.08 16.17
C ILE A 136 -0.02 10.05 15.07
N ALA A 137 -0.89 9.03 15.02
CA ALA A 137 -0.83 7.90 14.08
C ALA A 137 -2.20 7.66 13.42
N THR A 138 -2.91 8.73 13.12
CA THR A 138 -4.29 8.74 12.62
C THR A 138 -4.43 8.32 11.15
N GLY A 139 -3.30 8.19 10.42
CA GLY A 139 -3.29 7.73 9.04
C GLY A 139 -3.94 8.69 8.05
N THR A 140 -4.51 8.13 6.99
CA THR A 140 -5.13 8.85 5.89
C THR A 140 -6.50 8.25 5.53
N HIS A 141 -7.28 8.98 4.73
CA HIS A 141 -8.54 8.53 4.12
C HIS A 141 -8.53 8.76 2.61
N PRO A 142 -9.36 8.05 1.81
CA PRO A 142 -9.49 8.28 0.38
C PRO A 142 -9.83 9.72 0.03
N SER A 143 -9.21 10.25 -1.03
CA SER A 143 -9.48 11.59 -1.54
C SER A 143 -10.53 11.52 -2.63
N ILE A 144 -11.67 12.17 -2.40
CA ILE A 144 -12.73 12.34 -3.40
C ILE A 144 -12.58 13.73 -4.03
N PRO A 145 -12.60 13.87 -5.38
CA PRO A 145 -12.48 15.17 -6.03
C PRO A 145 -13.72 16.04 -5.79
N ASN A 146 -13.53 17.34 -5.75
CA ASN A 146 -14.63 18.28 -5.60
C ASN A 146 -15.21 18.65 -6.98
N ILE A 147 -16.00 17.74 -7.56
CA ILE A 147 -16.72 17.93 -8.82
C ILE A 147 -18.20 17.57 -8.61
N PRO A 148 -19.12 18.11 -9.44
CA PRO A 148 -20.55 17.79 -9.34
C PRO A 148 -20.81 16.29 -9.43
N GLY A 149 -21.60 15.75 -8.48
CA GLY A 149 -21.97 14.34 -8.44
C GLY A 149 -20.88 13.39 -7.92
N ALA A 150 -19.76 13.90 -7.40
CA ALA A 150 -18.66 13.07 -6.89
C ALA A 150 -19.10 12.08 -5.80
N GLU A 151 -20.12 12.42 -5.04
CA GLU A 151 -20.75 11.60 -3.99
C GLU A 151 -21.47 10.35 -4.53
N LEU A 152 -21.74 10.27 -5.82
CA LEU A 152 -22.29 9.08 -6.48
C LEU A 152 -21.25 7.96 -6.61
N GLY A 153 -19.95 8.30 -6.58
CA GLY A 153 -18.88 7.33 -6.58
C GLY A 153 -18.46 6.95 -5.16
N GLY A 154 -18.10 5.68 -4.99
CA GLY A 154 -17.48 5.16 -3.76
C GLY A 154 -15.96 5.31 -3.76
N SER A 155 -15.34 4.86 -2.70
CA SER A 155 -13.89 4.77 -2.51
C SER A 155 -13.41 3.31 -2.47
N SER A 156 -12.10 3.09 -2.30
CA SER A 156 -11.54 1.75 -2.06
C SER A 156 -12.16 1.07 -0.83
N ASP A 157 -12.54 1.84 0.19
CA ASP A 157 -13.09 1.31 1.43
C ASP A 157 -14.47 0.68 1.18
N ASP A 158 -15.27 1.28 0.28
CA ASP A 158 -16.62 0.83 -0.09
C ASP A 158 -16.59 -0.51 -0.85
N VAL A 159 -15.53 -0.77 -1.65
CA VAL A 159 -15.37 -2.06 -2.36
C VAL A 159 -15.36 -3.25 -1.39
N PHE A 160 -14.74 -3.08 -0.22
CA PHE A 160 -14.68 -4.14 0.79
C PHE A 160 -16.00 -4.34 1.54
N ALA A 161 -16.92 -3.38 1.47
CA ALA A 161 -18.24 -3.48 2.05
C ALA A 161 -19.28 -4.15 1.13
N TRP A 162 -18.99 -4.31 -0.16
CA TRP A 162 -19.93 -4.92 -1.12
C TRP A 162 -20.37 -6.32 -0.67
N GLU A 163 -21.66 -6.58 -0.81
CA GLU A 163 -22.27 -7.89 -0.54
C GLU A 163 -22.24 -8.78 -1.76
N GLU A 164 -22.37 -8.17 -2.94
CA GLU A 164 -22.34 -8.80 -4.25
C GLU A 164 -21.41 -8.01 -5.17
N LEU A 165 -20.84 -8.68 -6.17
CA LEU A 165 -20.05 -8.01 -7.18
C LEU A 165 -20.98 -7.21 -8.12
N PRO A 166 -20.61 -5.97 -8.48
CA PRO A 166 -21.39 -5.19 -9.44
C PRO A 166 -21.26 -5.75 -10.85
N GLU A 167 -22.23 -5.45 -11.73
CA GLU A 167 -22.12 -5.82 -13.14
C GLU A 167 -20.95 -5.14 -13.84
N SER A 168 -20.71 -3.86 -13.52
CA SER A 168 -19.62 -3.07 -14.09
C SER A 168 -19.07 -2.06 -13.11
N VAL A 169 -17.79 -1.73 -13.26
CA VAL A 169 -17.10 -0.75 -12.42
C VAL A 169 -16.16 0.12 -13.25
N ALA A 170 -16.23 1.44 -13.04
CA ALA A 170 -15.25 2.38 -13.52
C ALA A 170 -14.35 2.81 -12.38
N ILE A 171 -13.05 2.55 -12.48
CA ILE A 171 -12.06 2.92 -11.46
C ILE A 171 -11.29 4.15 -11.95
N LEU A 172 -11.38 5.23 -11.18
CA LEU A 172 -10.73 6.51 -11.48
C LEU A 172 -9.49 6.68 -10.60
N GLY A 173 -8.30 6.53 -11.20
CA GLY A 173 -7.04 6.65 -10.50
C GLY A 173 -5.89 5.94 -11.20
N ALA A 174 -4.65 6.34 -10.89
CA ALA A 174 -3.43 5.82 -11.52
C ALA A 174 -2.44 5.20 -10.52
N GLY A 175 -2.80 5.15 -9.24
CA GLY A 175 -1.98 4.58 -8.16
C GLY A 175 -2.15 3.07 -8.01
N TYR A 176 -1.38 2.49 -7.09
CA TYR A 176 -1.40 1.05 -6.81
C TYR A 176 -2.81 0.55 -6.40
N ILE A 177 -3.58 1.33 -5.64
CA ILE A 177 -4.96 0.96 -5.25
C ILE A 177 -5.84 0.75 -6.48
N ALA A 178 -5.78 1.68 -7.46
CA ALA A 178 -6.54 1.59 -8.69
C ALA A 178 -6.19 0.34 -9.51
N VAL A 179 -4.89 0.10 -9.69
CA VAL A 179 -4.36 -1.05 -10.46
C VAL A 179 -4.72 -2.38 -9.80
N GLU A 180 -4.56 -2.48 -8.48
CA GLU A 180 -4.86 -3.69 -7.72
C GLU A 180 -6.36 -4.03 -7.76
N LEU A 181 -7.22 -3.04 -7.50
CA LEU A 181 -8.68 -3.25 -7.56
C LEU A 181 -9.15 -3.58 -8.97
N ALA A 182 -8.61 -2.90 -9.99
CA ALA A 182 -8.96 -3.19 -11.39
C ALA A 182 -8.62 -4.63 -11.76
N GLY A 183 -7.41 -5.09 -11.44
CA GLY A 183 -6.99 -6.48 -11.70
C GLY A 183 -7.86 -7.51 -10.98
N VAL A 184 -8.13 -7.31 -9.70
CA VAL A 184 -8.95 -8.24 -8.90
C VAL A 184 -10.38 -8.32 -9.42
N LEU A 185 -11.03 -7.17 -9.64
CA LEU A 185 -12.45 -7.14 -10.07
C LEU A 185 -12.61 -7.68 -11.50
N HIS A 186 -11.70 -7.32 -12.41
CA HIS A 186 -11.66 -7.85 -13.76
C HIS A 186 -11.54 -9.39 -13.76
N THR A 187 -10.61 -9.93 -12.95
CA THR A 187 -10.40 -11.39 -12.85
C THR A 187 -11.60 -12.11 -12.25
N PHE A 188 -12.38 -11.47 -11.38
CA PHE A 188 -13.66 -12.01 -10.89
C PHE A 188 -14.82 -11.91 -11.90
N GLY A 189 -14.57 -11.39 -13.11
CA GLY A 189 -15.58 -11.29 -14.19
C GLY A 189 -16.42 -10.02 -14.15
N VAL A 190 -16.09 -9.04 -13.32
CA VAL A 190 -16.72 -7.71 -13.35
C VAL A 190 -16.24 -6.95 -14.58
N LYS A 191 -17.16 -6.37 -15.37
CA LYS A 191 -16.79 -5.44 -16.47
C LYS A 191 -16.07 -4.24 -15.87
N THR A 192 -14.74 -4.22 -15.95
CA THR A 192 -13.90 -3.25 -15.25
C THR A 192 -13.17 -2.36 -16.24
N ASP A 193 -13.29 -1.04 -16.06
CA ASP A 193 -12.59 -0.04 -16.84
C ASP A 193 -11.70 0.80 -15.92
N LEU A 194 -10.40 0.95 -16.26
CA LEU A 194 -9.44 1.76 -15.52
C LEU A 194 -9.19 3.10 -16.23
N PHE A 195 -9.50 4.20 -15.57
CA PHE A 195 -9.31 5.56 -16.10
C PHE A 195 -8.16 6.27 -15.41
N VAL A 196 -7.16 6.70 -16.19
CA VAL A 196 -6.00 7.42 -15.68
C VAL A 196 -5.89 8.81 -16.30
N ARG A 197 -5.56 9.80 -15.47
CA ARG A 197 -5.46 11.20 -15.89
C ARG A 197 -4.31 11.49 -16.87
N ARG A 198 -3.28 10.68 -16.88
CA ARG A 198 -2.07 10.84 -17.70
C ARG A 198 -1.93 9.69 -18.68
N ASP A 199 -0.76 9.57 -19.27
CA ASP A 199 -0.37 8.58 -20.28
C ASP A 199 -0.33 7.13 -19.79
N ARG A 200 -0.12 6.92 -18.47
CA ARG A 200 0.03 5.57 -17.89
C ARG A 200 -0.30 5.54 -16.39
N PRO A 201 -0.62 4.36 -15.81
CA PRO A 201 -0.69 4.16 -14.37
C PRO A 201 0.72 4.11 -13.75
N LEU A 202 0.82 4.05 -12.42
CA LEU A 202 2.03 3.80 -11.63
C LEU A 202 3.26 4.65 -12.05
N ARG A 203 3.08 5.93 -12.34
CA ARG A 203 4.14 6.81 -12.85
C ARG A 203 5.36 6.97 -11.94
N GLY A 204 5.25 6.63 -10.66
CA GLY A 204 6.36 6.61 -9.71
C GLY A 204 7.18 5.32 -9.74
N PHE A 205 6.78 4.33 -10.54
CA PHE A 205 7.48 3.07 -10.75
C PHE A 205 8.33 3.12 -12.02
N ASP A 206 9.28 2.18 -12.13
CA ASP A 206 10.15 2.10 -13.29
C ASP A 206 9.35 1.86 -14.58
N SER A 207 9.66 2.64 -15.63
CA SER A 207 8.89 2.64 -16.89
C SER A 207 8.88 1.29 -17.59
N TYR A 208 10.02 0.57 -17.60
CA TYR A 208 10.15 -0.75 -18.23
C TYR A 208 9.20 -1.78 -17.63
N ILE A 209 8.98 -1.70 -16.32
CA ILE A 209 8.07 -2.59 -15.58
C ILE A 209 6.62 -2.20 -15.82
N VAL A 210 6.31 -0.89 -15.80
CA VAL A 210 4.95 -0.38 -16.07
C VAL A 210 4.49 -0.69 -17.50
N GLU A 211 5.40 -0.60 -18.49
CA GLU A 211 5.11 -1.04 -19.86
C GLU A 211 4.72 -2.52 -19.92
N GLY A 212 5.39 -3.38 -19.13
CA GLY A 212 5.02 -4.78 -18.98
C GLY A 212 3.59 -4.96 -18.44
N LEU A 213 3.22 -4.17 -17.42
CA LEU A 213 1.87 -4.18 -16.87
C LEU A 213 0.82 -3.75 -17.90
N VAL A 214 1.08 -2.67 -18.66
CA VAL A 214 0.13 -2.17 -19.68
C VAL A 214 -0.09 -3.21 -20.76
N LYS A 215 0.97 -3.86 -21.25
CA LYS A 215 0.86 -4.97 -22.21
C LYS A 215 0.04 -6.14 -21.65
N GLU A 216 0.18 -6.43 -20.37
CA GLU A 216 -0.58 -7.50 -19.73
C GLU A 216 -2.07 -7.11 -19.58
N MET A 217 -2.39 -5.85 -19.26
CA MET A 217 -3.76 -5.35 -19.29
C MET A 217 -4.39 -5.48 -20.69
N GLU A 218 -3.64 -5.16 -21.75
CA GLU A 218 -4.08 -5.37 -23.14
C GLU A 218 -4.32 -6.85 -23.44
N ARG A 219 -3.38 -7.74 -23.07
CA ARG A 219 -3.49 -9.19 -23.29
C ARG A 219 -4.70 -9.80 -22.60
N THR A 220 -5.02 -9.35 -21.40
CA THR A 220 -6.17 -9.83 -20.60
C THR A 220 -7.48 -9.08 -20.88
N ASN A 221 -7.47 -8.13 -21.81
CA ASN A 221 -8.61 -7.28 -22.14
C ASN A 221 -9.15 -6.48 -20.93
N LEU A 222 -8.27 -6.00 -20.06
CA LEU A 222 -8.61 -5.00 -19.04
C LEU A 222 -8.46 -3.60 -19.66
N PRO A 223 -9.56 -2.87 -19.96
CA PRO A 223 -9.49 -1.60 -20.64
C PRO A 223 -8.79 -0.54 -19.79
N LEU A 224 -7.73 0.07 -20.35
CA LEU A 224 -7.03 1.21 -19.80
C LEU A 224 -7.32 2.46 -20.62
N HIS A 225 -7.98 3.44 -20.03
CA HIS A 225 -8.32 4.72 -20.65
C HIS A 225 -7.37 5.81 -20.13
N THR A 226 -6.49 6.28 -20.98
CA THR A 226 -5.50 7.33 -20.65
C THR A 226 -6.05 8.73 -20.95
N HIS A 227 -5.42 9.77 -20.34
CA HIS A 227 -5.80 11.19 -20.53
C HIS A 227 -7.27 11.47 -20.17
N LYS A 228 -7.86 10.74 -19.23
CA LYS A 228 -9.25 10.90 -18.79
C LYS A 228 -9.33 11.67 -17.49
N VAL A 229 -9.82 12.90 -17.55
CA VAL A 229 -10.05 13.77 -16.38
C VAL A 229 -11.56 13.88 -16.15
N PRO A 230 -12.09 13.30 -15.06
CA PRO A 230 -13.51 13.38 -14.77
C PRO A 230 -13.88 14.82 -14.34
N VAL A 231 -15.00 15.34 -14.86
CA VAL A 231 -15.51 16.68 -14.53
C VAL A 231 -16.89 16.66 -13.87
N LYS A 232 -17.66 15.60 -14.04
CA LYS A 232 -19.00 15.44 -13.44
C LYS A 232 -19.35 13.96 -13.40
N LEU A 233 -20.09 13.54 -12.35
CA LEU A 233 -20.85 12.28 -12.33
C LEU A 233 -22.34 12.59 -12.34
N GLU A 234 -23.13 11.70 -12.97
CA GLU A 234 -24.57 11.84 -13.08
C GLU A 234 -25.25 10.46 -12.95
N LYS A 235 -26.30 10.39 -12.12
CA LYS A 235 -27.10 9.18 -11.99
C LYS A 235 -28.05 9.08 -13.19
N THR A 236 -28.04 7.95 -13.89
CA THR A 236 -28.92 7.65 -15.02
C THR A 236 -29.68 6.36 -14.77
N ALA A 237 -30.59 5.99 -15.68
CA ALA A 237 -31.32 4.72 -15.60
C ALA A 237 -30.38 3.50 -15.77
N GLU A 238 -29.26 3.69 -16.48
CA GLU A 238 -28.30 2.63 -16.81
C GLU A 238 -27.16 2.51 -15.79
N GLY A 239 -27.06 3.45 -14.83
CA GLY A 239 -25.99 3.46 -13.83
C GLY A 239 -25.49 4.87 -13.48
N ILE A 240 -24.19 5.00 -13.29
CA ILE A 240 -23.51 6.28 -13.02
C ILE A 240 -22.71 6.64 -14.28
N THR A 241 -23.05 7.77 -14.90
CA THR A 241 -22.33 8.29 -16.06
C THR A 241 -21.26 9.27 -15.61
N ILE A 242 -20.03 9.03 -16.05
CA ILE A 242 -18.87 9.89 -15.85
C ILE A 242 -18.70 10.73 -17.09
N HIS A 243 -18.65 12.05 -16.93
CA HIS A 243 -18.31 13.00 -18.00
C HIS A 243 -16.84 13.41 -17.86
N PHE A 244 -16.09 13.37 -18.96
CA PHE A 244 -14.69 13.73 -19.00
C PHE A 244 -14.46 15.10 -19.66
N GLU A 245 -13.32 15.73 -19.32
CA GLU A 245 -12.92 17.06 -19.86
C GLU A 245 -12.84 17.08 -21.39
N ASP A 246 -12.51 15.96 -22.02
CA ASP A 246 -12.42 15.81 -23.47
C ASP A 246 -13.78 15.66 -24.17
N GLY A 247 -14.89 15.83 -23.45
CA GLY A 247 -16.26 15.72 -23.96
C GLY A 247 -16.78 14.30 -24.09
N THR A 248 -16.00 13.26 -23.81
CA THR A 248 -16.47 11.87 -23.80
C THR A 248 -17.17 11.52 -22.48
N SER A 249 -17.92 10.41 -22.48
CA SER A 249 -18.56 9.89 -21.28
C SER A 249 -18.44 8.37 -21.19
N HIS A 250 -18.59 7.82 -19.98
CA HIS A 250 -18.64 6.39 -19.73
C HIS A 250 -19.65 6.09 -18.63
N THR A 251 -20.42 5.02 -18.78
CA THR A 251 -21.44 4.62 -17.79
C THR A 251 -21.09 3.25 -17.19
N ALA A 252 -21.12 3.15 -15.87
CA ALA A 252 -20.93 1.91 -15.13
C ALA A 252 -21.93 1.80 -13.97
N SER A 253 -22.18 0.58 -13.49
CA SER A 253 -23.07 0.37 -12.34
C SER A 253 -22.45 0.92 -11.03
N GLN A 254 -21.11 0.93 -10.94
CA GLN A 254 -20.35 1.53 -9.83
C GLN A 254 -19.18 2.37 -10.35
N VAL A 255 -18.84 3.42 -9.60
CA VAL A 255 -17.68 4.26 -9.84
C VAL A 255 -16.83 4.30 -8.57
N ILE A 256 -15.51 4.07 -8.69
CA ILE A 256 -14.59 4.06 -7.55
C ILE A 256 -13.52 5.14 -7.71
N TRP A 257 -13.44 6.01 -6.71
CA TRP A 257 -12.39 6.99 -6.59
C TRP A 257 -11.14 6.38 -5.96
N ALA A 258 -10.08 6.22 -6.72
CA ALA A 258 -8.75 5.82 -6.29
C ALA A 258 -7.72 6.94 -6.62
N THR A 259 -8.13 8.19 -6.41
CA THR A 259 -7.43 9.41 -6.85
C THR A 259 -6.41 9.94 -5.85
N GLY A 260 -6.12 9.19 -4.81
CA GLY A 260 -5.14 9.51 -3.76
C GLY A 260 -5.74 9.48 -2.36
N ARG A 261 -4.95 9.92 -1.38
CA ARG A 261 -5.33 9.92 0.05
C ARG A 261 -5.01 11.28 0.68
N ARG A 262 -5.71 11.59 1.76
CA ARG A 262 -5.52 12.82 2.56
C ARG A 262 -5.32 12.45 4.04
N PRO A 263 -4.51 13.22 4.80
CA PRO A 263 -4.25 12.93 6.20
C PRO A 263 -5.48 13.14 7.09
N ASN A 264 -5.63 12.29 8.09
CA ASN A 264 -6.68 12.38 9.12
C ASN A 264 -6.24 13.34 10.22
N VAL A 265 -6.40 14.62 10.00
CA VAL A 265 -6.04 15.70 10.95
C VAL A 265 -7.24 16.53 11.39
N LYS A 266 -8.36 16.39 10.70
CA LYS A 266 -9.58 17.16 11.01
C LYS A 266 -10.14 16.73 12.37
N GLY A 267 -10.51 17.73 13.22
CA GLY A 267 -11.06 17.49 14.55
C GLY A 267 -10.02 17.29 15.66
N LEU A 268 -8.75 17.05 15.32
CA LEU A 268 -7.71 16.85 16.33
C LEU A 268 -7.36 18.13 17.14
N GLN A 269 -7.74 19.32 16.67
CA GLN A 269 -7.41 20.62 17.30
C GLN A 269 -5.89 20.82 17.43
N LEU A 270 -5.12 20.48 16.36
CA LEU A 270 -3.65 20.51 16.36
C LEU A 270 -3.06 21.87 16.74
N GLU A 271 -3.76 22.95 16.43
CA GLU A 271 -3.38 24.33 16.76
C GLU A 271 -3.29 24.57 18.28
N LYS A 272 -4.09 23.88 19.09
CA LYS A 272 -4.02 23.97 20.56
C LYS A 272 -2.74 23.36 21.12
N ALA A 273 -2.18 22.38 20.40
CA ALA A 273 -0.92 21.76 20.74
C ALA A 273 0.29 22.44 20.06
N GLY A 274 0.06 23.36 19.11
CA GLY A 274 1.12 24.00 18.33
C GLY A 274 1.71 23.14 17.22
N VAL A 275 1.05 22.04 16.85
CA VAL A 275 1.50 21.14 15.76
C VAL A 275 1.16 21.75 14.40
N THR A 276 2.14 21.77 13.49
CA THR A 276 2.01 22.38 12.16
C THR A 276 1.86 21.34 11.03
N LEU A 277 1.18 21.75 9.98
CA LEU A 277 0.99 20.98 8.77
C LEU A 277 1.84 21.57 7.64
N ASN A 278 2.28 20.73 6.70
CA ASN A 278 2.90 21.18 5.46
C ASN A 278 1.83 21.66 4.46
N GLU A 279 2.27 22.19 3.30
CA GLU A 279 1.37 22.72 2.23
C GLU A 279 0.38 21.66 1.70
N ARG A 280 0.69 20.37 1.85
CA ARG A 280 -0.17 19.26 1.43
C ARG A 280 -1.12 18.78 2.55
N GLY A 281 -1.08 19.42 3.73
CA GLY A 281 -1.91 19.10 4.89
C GLY A 281 -1.39 17.94 5.76
N PHE A 282 -0.20 17.40 5.53
CA PHE A 282 0.40 16.36 6.35
C PHE A 282 1.14 16.96 7.55
N ILE A 283 1.23 16.20 8.65
CA ILE A 283 1.99 16.61 9.83
C ILE A 283 3.48 16.59 9.51
N GLN A 284 4.14 17.71 9.74
CA GLN A 284 5.58 17.86 9.53
C GLN A 284 6.37 17.18 10.65
N VAL A 285 7.34 16.34 10.27
CA VAL A 285 8.25 15.66 11.21
C VAL A 285 9.68 15.67 10.70
N ASP A 286 10.63 15.53 11.62
CA ASP A 286 12.03 15.28 11.30
C ASP A 286 12.30 13.76 11.08
N GLU A 287 13.57 13.41 10.84
CA GLU A 287 14.02 12.03 10.64
C GLU A 287 13.83 11.12 11.87
N TYR A 288 13.56 11.70 13.04
CA TYR A 288 13.27 11.02 14.31
C TYR A 288 11.77 10.95 14.62
N GLN A 289 10.90 11.35 13.71
CA GLN A 289 9.44 11.48 13.87
C GLN A 289 9.00 12.55 14.88
N ASN A 290 9.91 13.49 15.29
CA ASN A 290 9.54 14.61 16.13
C ASN A 290 8.74 15.63 15.31
N THR A 291 7.67 16.16 15.87
CA THR A 291 7.05 17.40 15.38
C THR A 291 7.85 18.63 15.87
N VAL A 292 7.38 19.82 15.52
CA VAL A 292 7.96 21.08 16.07
C VAL A 292 7.71 21.27 17.57
N VAL A 293 6.85 20.42 18.16
CA VAL A 293 6.48 20.49 19.57
C VAL A 293 7.15 19.35 20.33
N GLU A 294 7.92 19.68 21.37
CA GLU A 294 8.57 18.68 22.23
C GLU A 294 7.53 17.74 22.87
N GLY A 295 7.80 16.44 22.88
CA GLY A 295 6.90 15.43 23.41
C GLY A 295 5.77 15.01 22.46
N ILE A 296 5.61 15.66 21.30
CA ILE A 296 4.63 15.26 20.26
C ILE A 296 5.36 14.72 19.03
N TYR A 297 4.93 13.53 18.61
CA TYR A 297 5.48 12.80 17.47
C TYR A 297 4.36 12.49 16.47
N ALA A 298 4.73 12.27 15.20
CA ALA A 298 3.79 11.71 14.22
C ALA A 298 4.49 10.66 13.37
N LEU A 299 3.73 9.64 12.95
CA LEU A 299 4.27 8.56 12.12
C LEU A 299 3.18 7.87 11.28
N GLY A 300 3.63 7.13 10.27
CA GLY A 300 2.75 6.51 9.30
C GLY A 300 2.17 7.52 8.31
N ASP A 301 1.07 7.15 7.68
CA ASP A 301 0.52 7.89 6.53
C ASP A 301 0.18 9.36 6.82
N VAL A 302 -0.10 9.71 8.07
CA VAL A 302 -0.40 11.09 8.48
C VAL A 302 0.76 12.07 8.26
N THR A 303 1.98 11.56 8.06
CA THR A 303 3.18 12.36 7.75
C THR A 303 3.42 12.52 6.24
N GLY A 304 2.80 11.69 5.41
CA GLY A 304 2.94 11.73 3.96
C GLY A 304 4.28 11.21 3.41
N GLU A 305 5.08 10.52 4.22
CA GLU A 305 6.36 9.95 3.81
C GLU A 305 6.16 8.71 2.92
N LYS A 306 6.05 7.52 3.49
CA LYS A 306 5.79 6.26 2.78
C LYS A 306 4.56 5.59 3.38
N GLU A 307 3.46 5.60 2.62
CA GLU A 307 2.16 5.06 3.04
C GLU A 307 2.13 3.53 2.98
N LEU A 308 2.95 2.88 3.83
CA LEU A 308 3.10 1.43 3.91
C LEU A 308 3.04 0.96 5.36
N THR A 309 2.22 -0.07 5.61
CA THR A 309 2.04 -0.68 6.93
C THR A 309 3.37 -1.04 7.63
N PRO A 310 4.34 -1.75 7.01
CA PRO A 310 5.59 -2.10 7.68
C PRO A 310 6.47 -0.88 7.99
N VAL A 311 6.34 0.20 7.22
CA VAL A 311 7.04 1.46 7.47
C VAL A 311 6.49 2.12 8.74
N ALA A 312 5.18 2.25 8.87
CA ALA A 312 4.55 2.78 10.07
C ALA A 312 4.88 1.95 11.33
N ILE A 313 4.85 0.61 11.22
CA ILE A 313 5.25 -0.30 12.30
C ILE A 313 6.72 -0.08 12.70
N LYS A 314 7.64 -0.03 11.73
CA LYS A 314 9.07 0.15 11.99
C LYS A 314 9.35 1.51 12.60
N ALA A 315 8.75 2.58 12.08
CA ALA A 315 8.87 3.93 12.62
C ALA A 315 8.42 3.98 14.09
N GLY A 316 7.25 3.41 14.41
CA GLY A 316 6.72 3.37 15.76
C GLY A 316 7.58 2.57 16.74
N ARG A 317 8.05 1.38 16.34
CA ARG A 317 8.97 0.59 17.15
C ARG A 317 10.29 1.32 17.39
N THR A 318 10.85 1.95 16.36
CA THR A 318 12.09 2.72 16.45
C THR A 318 11.95 3.93 17.39
N LEU A 319 10.80 4.62 17.33
CA LEU A 319 10.48 5.69 18.27
C LEU A 319 10.46 5.18 19.72
N SER A 320 9.80 4.05 19.99
CA SER A 320 9.74 3.45 21.32
C SER A 320 11.11 2.97 21.83
N GLU A 321 11.98 2.43 20.95
CA GLU A 321 13.36 2.09 21.28
C GLU A 321 14.15 3.33 21.73
N ARG A 322 13.91 4.48 21.08
CA ARG A 322 14.57 5.73 21.42
C ARG A 322 14.08 6.29 22.76
N LEU A 323 12.79 6.27 23.01
CA LEU A 323 12.20 6.88 24.20
C LEU A 323 12.35 6.03 25.47
N PHE A 324 12.30 4.70 25.35
CA PHE A 324 12.18 3.79 26.50
C PHE A 324 13.27 2.72 26.60
N ASN A 325 14.14 2.58 25.59
CA ASN A 325 15.21 1.56 25.57
C ASN A 325 16.62 2.13 25.40
N GLY A 326 16.82 3.40 25.70
CA GLY A 326 18.14 4.05 25.69
C GLY A 326 18.83 4.17 24.32
N LYS A 327 18.17 3.81 23.21
CA LYS A 327 18.72 3.93 21.86
C LYS A 327 18.52 5.34 21.31
N THR A 328 19.13 6.33 21.93
CA THR A 328 18.87 7.76 21.69
C THR A 328 19.04 8.23 20.25
N THR A 329 19.81 7.51 19.42
CA THR A 329 20.04 7.81 18.00
C THR A 329 19.21 6.97 17.04
N ALA A 330 18.29 6.13 17.57
CA ALA A 330 17.43 5.30 16.71
C ALA A 330 16.49 6.14 15.88
N LYS A 331 16.56 5.97 14.56
CA LYS A 331 15.69 6.62 13.57
C LYS A 331 15.25 5.67 12.46
N MET A 332 14.14 5.98 11.81
CA MET A 332 13.69 5.21 10.67
C MET A 332 14.54 5.54 9.44
N ASP A 333 15.01 4.49 8.76
CA ASP A 333 15.68 4.63 7.48
C ASP A 333 14.66 4.40 6.34
N TYR A 334 14.41 5.44 5.57
CA TYR A 334 13.48 5.45 4.44
C TYR A 334 14.16 5.20 3.09
N SER A 335 15.47 4.99 3.03
CA SER A 335 16.25 4.95 1.79
C SER A 335 15.98 3.70 0.93
N THR A 336 15.76 2.55 1.57
CA THR A 336 15.64 1.26 0.86
C THR A 336 14.42 0.51 1.38
N ILE A 337 13.26 0.81 0.79
CA ILE A 337 11.98 0.20 1.19
C ILE A 337 11.46 -0.63 0.02
N PRO A 338 11.42 -1.97 0.15
CA PRO A 338 10.78 -2.80 -0.86
C PRO A 338 9.27 -2.55 -0.90
N THR A 339 8.73 -2.57 -2.09
CA THR A 339 7.32 -2.31 -2.34
C THR A 339 6.78 -3.32 -3.34
N VAL A 340 5.56 -3.79 -3.12
CA VAL A 340 4.83 -4.66 -4.05
C VAL A 340 3.52 -3.98 -4.44
N VAL A 341 3.22 -4.01 -5.74
CA VAL A 341 1.87 -3.77 -6.27
C VAL A 341 1.29 -5.12 -6.61
N PHE A 342 0.18 -5.46 -5.97
CA PHE A 342 -0.52 -6.74 -6.17
C PHE A 342 -1.43 -6.66 -7.41
N SER A 343 -0.80 -6.34 -8.55
CA SER A 343 -1.38 -6.43 -9.89
C SER A 343 -1.42 -7.89 -10.38
N HIS A 344 -1.90 -8.11 -11.59
CA HIS A 344 -1.90 -9.38 -12.29
C HIS A 344 -1.08 -9.23 -13.58
N PRO A 345 0.21 -9.72 -13.60
CA PRO A 345 0.99 -10.27 -12.50
C PRO A 345 1.52 -9.20 -11.53
N ALA A 346 2.04 -9.64 -10.38
CA ALA A 346 2.55 -8.74 -9.35
C ALA A 346 3.80 -7.97 -9.80
N ILE A 347 3.94 -6.73 -9.31
CA ILE A 347 5.13 -5.91 -9.46
C ILE A 347 5.86 -5.83 -8.12
N GLY A 348 7.16 -6.06 -8.12
CA GLY A 348 8.05 -5.82 -6.97
C GLY A 348 9.13 -4.81 -7.32
N THR A 349 9.44 -3.92 -6.37
CA THR A 349 10.46 -2.88 -6.57
C THR A 349 11.20 -2.59 -5.27
N VAL A 350 12.47 -2.28 -5.39
CA VAL A 350 13.31 -1.78 -4.29
C VAL A 350 14.39 -0.85 -4.84
N GLY A 351 14.66 0.26 -4.15
CA GLY A 351 15.63 1.26 -4.55
C GLY A 351 15.12 2.22 -5.62
N LEU A 352 16.04 2.74 -6.42
CA LEU A 352 15.82 3.81 -7.39
C LEU A 352 15.32 3.28 -8.74
N THR A 353 14.37 3.98 -9.36
CA THR A 353 14.06 3.79 -10.79
C THR A 353 15.23 4.31 -11.64
N GLU A 354 15.26 3.94 -12.94
CA GLU A 354 16.30 4.43 -13.87
C GLU A 354 16.38 5.96 -13.86
N ASP A 355 15.26 6.66 -13.99
CA ASP A 355 15.22 8.14 -13.99
C ASP A 355 15.74 8.74 -12.68
N GLN A 356 15.44 8.11 -11.54
CA GLN A 356 15.93 8.54 -10.23
C GLN A 356 17.44 8.29 -10.10
N ALA A 357 17.93 7.14 -10.56
CA ALA A 357 19.35 6.82 -10.53
C ALA A 357 20.17 7.76 -11.44
N ILE A 358 19.67 8.06 -12.65
CA ILE A 358 20.28 9.07 -13.55
C ILE A 358 20.35 10.43 -12.86
N LYS A 359 19.27 10.85 -12.21
CA LYS A 359 19.21 12.14 -11.53
C LYS A 359 20.19 12.21 -10.36
N GLU A 360 20.38 11.12 -9.63
CA GLU A 360 21.21 11.07 -8.41
C GLU A 360 22.70 10.90 -8.73
N TYR A 361 23.04 10.01 -9.68
CA TYR A 361 24.43 9.64 -9.97
C TYR A 361 24.96 10.19 -11.29
N GLY A 362 24.10 10.60 -12.22
CA GLY A 362 24.46 10.95 -13.59
C GLY A 362 24.42 9.73 -14.54
N GLN A 363 24.07 9.99 -15.80
CA GLN A 363 23.90 8.97 -16.84
C GLN A 363 25.16 8.07 -17.01
N ASP A 364 26.35 8.67 -16.96
CA ASP A 364 27.63 7.98 -17.18
C ASP A 364 28.06 7.10 -15.99
N GLN A 365 27.41 7.24 -14.85
CA GLN A 365 27.73 6.50 -13.62
C GLN A 365 26.79 5.31 -13.38
N ILE A 366 25.77 5.15 -14.20
CA ILE A 366 24.82 4.04 -14.04
C ILE A 366 24.96 3.00 -15.16
N LYS A 367 24.66 1.76 -14.82
CA LYS A 367 24.54 0.68 -15.78
C LYS A 367 23.24 -0.08 -15.54
N ILE A 368 22.56 -0.42 -16.64
CA ILE A 368 21.23 -1.03 -16.63
C ILE A 368 21.31 -2.44 -17.19
N TYR A 369 20.76 -3.39 -16.45
CA TYR A 369 20.61 -4.77 -16.86
C TYR A 369 19.11 -5.08 -16.97
N LYS A 370 18.69 -5.70 -18.06
CA LYS A 370 17.29 -6.05 -18.33
C LYS A 370 17.17 -7.50 -18.75
N SER A 371 16.16 -8.19 -18.25
CA SER A 371 15.75 -9.51 -18.73
C SER A 371 14.25 -9.48 -19.05
N SER A 372 13.86 -10.12 -20.16
CA SER A 372 12.47 -10.33 -20.55
C SER A 372 12.31 -11.77 -21.05
N PHE A 373 11.43 -12.51 -20.42
CA PHE A 373 11.22 -13.92 -20.71
C PHE A 373 9.78 -14.34 -20.36
N THR A 374 9.40 -15.53 -20.78
CA THR A 374 8.16 -16.17 -20.31
C THR A 374 8.52 -17.15 -19.20
N SER A 375 7.96 -16.95 -18.01
CA SER A 375 8.20 -17.87 -16.91
C SER A 375 7.69 -19.27 -17.24
N MET A 376 8.32 -20.31 -16.70
CA MET A 376 7.89 -21.69 -16.90
C MET A 376 6.45 -21.94 -16.52
N TYR A 377 5.93 -21.16 -15.55
CA TYR A 377 4.53 -21.19 -15.12
C TYR A 377 3.52 -21.02 -16.26
N SER A 378 3.83 -20.19 -17.26
CA SER A 378 2.96 -19.93 -18.41
C SER A 378 3.55 -20.36 -19.76
N ALA A 379 4.83 -20.77 -19.80
CA ALA A 379 5.53 -21.05 -21.04
C ALA A 379 4.97 -22.25 -21.81
N CYS A 380 4.38 -23.23 -21.11
CA CYS A 380 3.74 -24.41 -21.73
C CYS A 380 2.27 -24.18 -22.08
N THR A 381 1.74 -22.96 -21.89
CA THR A 381 0.35 -22.63 -22.15
C THR A 381 0.18 -21.73 -23.38
N CYS A 382 -1.05 -21.63 -23.90
CA CYS A 382 -1.41 -20.70 -24.97
C CYS A 382 -1.36 -19.24 -24.49
N ASN A 383 -1.57 -19.00 -23.18
CA ASN A 383 -1.58 -17.69 -22.55
C ASN A 383 -0.21 -17.37 -21.92
N ARG A 384 0.78 -17.07 -22.76
CA ARG A 384 2.14 -16.77 -22.30
C ARG A 384 2.22 -15.38 -21.64
N GLN A 385 2.51 -15.35 -20.35
CA GLN A 385 2.68 -14.13 -19.58
C GLN A 385 4.15 -13.68 -19.61
N GLU A 386 4.39 -12.44 -20.08
CA GLU A 386 5.73 -11.84 -20.10
C GLU A 386 6.17 -11.50 -18.66
N THR A 387 7.38 -11.93 -18.31
CA THR A 387 8.08 -11.51 -17.08
C THR A 387 9.20 -10.56 -17.47
N ARG A 388 9.33 -9.45 -16.74
CA ARG A 388 10.39 -8.46 -16.94
C ARG A 388 11.10 -8.17 -15.65
N PHE A 389 12.42 -8.17 -15.72
CA PHE A 389 13.29 -7.79 -14.63
C PHE A 389 14.28 -6.72 -15.05
N LYS A 390 14.62 -5.86 -14.11
CA LYS A 390 15.57 -4.76 -14.30
C LYS A 390 16.41 -4.58 -13.05
N LEU A 391 17.71 -4.51 -13.24
CA LEU A 391 18.70 -4.20 -12.21
C LEU A 391 19.43 -2.94 -12.62
N ILE A 392 19.61 -2.02 -11.67
CA ILE A 392 20.25 -0.73 -11.84
C ILE A 392 21.44 -0.67 -10.90
N THR A 393 22.62 -0.41 -11.46
CA THR A 393 23.86 -0.27 -10.69
C THR A 393 24.45 1.11 -10.84
N ALA A 394 25.26 1.54 -9.87
CA ALA A 394 25.91 2.84 -9.86
C ALA A 394 27.37 2.76 -9.42
N GLY A 395 28.21 3.62 -10.02
CA GLY A 395 29.63 3.76 -9.73
C GLY A 395 30.51 2.64 -10.32
N SER A 396 31.81 2.74 -10.12
CA SER A 396 32.82 1.82 -10.66
C SER A 396 32.71 0.41 -10.10
N GLU A 397 32.18 0.25 -8.88
CA GLU A 397 31.98 -1.05 -8.24
C GLU A 397 30.63 -1.67 -8.60
N GLU A 398 29.84 -0.99 -9.44
CA GLU A 398 28.49 -1.40 -9.82
C GLU A 398 27.60 -1.77 -8.62
N LYS A 399 27.54 -0.89 -7.59
CA LYS A 399 26.67 -1.07 -6.46
C LYS A 399 25.21 -1.12 -6.94
N VAL A 400 24.45 -2.12 -6.52
CA VAL A 400 23.04 -2.26 -6.87
C VAL A 400 22.23 -1.17 -6.13
N VAL A 401 21.61 -0.26 -6.89
CA VAL A 401 20.84 0.87 -6.37
C VAL A 401 19.35 0.77 -6.70
N GLY A 402 18.96 -0.12 -7.62
CA GLY A 402 17.57 -0.38 -7.97
C GLY A 402 17.38 -1.79 -8.51
N LEU A 403 16.26 -2.41 -8.13
CA LEU A 403 15.84 -3.72 -8.61
C LEU A 403 14.34 -3.73 -8.74
N HIS A 404 13.85 -4.08 -9.93
CA HIS A 404 12.45 -4.01 -10.30
C HIS A 404 12.04 -5.25 -11.09
N GLY A 405 10.83 -5.74 -10.85
CA GLY A 405 10.30 -6.87 -11.59
C GLY A 405 8.79 -6.85 -11.71
N ILE A 406 8.27 -7.45 -12.78
CA ILE A 406 6.87 -7.82 -12.97
C ILE A 406 6.82 -9.27 -13.42
N GLY A 407 6.03 -10.10 -12.78
CA GLY A 407 5.88 -11.51 -13.13
C GLY A 407 5.44 -12.37 -11.95
N TYR A 408 5.23 -13.65 -12.22
CA TYR A 408 4.83 -14.62 -11.21
C TYR A 408 5.91 -14.77 -10.12
N GLY A 409 5.49 -14.67 -8.84
CA GLY A 409 6.36 -14.84 -7.67
C GLY A 409 7.24 -13.62 -7.31
N VAL A 410 7.16 -12.53 -8.07
CA VAL A 410 7.94 -11.30 -7.80
C VAL A 410 7.62 -10.72 -6.43
N ASP A 411 6.37 -10.79 -6.01
CA ASP A 411 5.89 -10.32 -4.70
C ASP A 411 6.60 -11.00 -3.51
N GLU A 412 6.98 -12.26 -3.65
CA GLU A 412 7.65 -13.02 -2.59
C GLU A 412 9.19 -12.89 -2.66
N MET A 413 9.77 -12.87 -3.88
CA MET A 413 11.25 -12.85 -4.03
C MET A 413 11.87 -11.50 -3.70
N ILE A 414 11.17 -10.37 -3.94
CA ILE A 414 11.73 -9.02 -3.79
C ILE A 414 12.26 -8.73 -2.38
N GLN A 415 11.66 -9.33 -1.34
CA GLN A 415 12.08 -9.16 0.04
C GLN A 415 13.52 -9.66 0.27
N GLY A 416 13.91 -10.78 -0.32
CA GLY A 416 15.27 -11.32 -0.20
C GLY A 416 16.31 -10.43 -0.87
N PHE A 417 16.03 -9.95 -2.07
CA PHE A 417 16.91 -9.01 -2.78
C PHE A 417 17.03 -7.65 -2.08
N ALA A 418 15.96 -7.18 -1.43
CA ALA A 418 15.99 -5.96 -0.63
C ALA A 418 17.01 -6.04 0.53
N VAL A 419 17.18 -7.23 1.14
CA VAL A 419 18.20 -7.44 2.17
C VAL A 419 19.60 -7.27 1.59
N ALA A 420 19.90 -7.89 0.44
CA ALA A 420 21.18 -7.77 -0.24
C ALA A 420 21.51 -6.30 -0.61
N ILE A 421 20.55 -5.60 -1.21
CA ILE A 421 20.69 -4.17 -1.57
C ILE A 421 20.94 -3.32 -0.31
N LYS A 422 20.21 -3.57 0.78
CA LYS A 422 20.42 -2.89 2.06
C LYS A 422 21.81 -3.09 2.63
N MET A 423 22.43 -4.25 2.39
CA MET A 423 23.81 -4.56 2.78
C MET A 423 24.84 -3.93 1.84
N GLY A 424 24.42 -3.32 0.73
CA GLY A 424 25.30 -2.67 -0.24
C GLY A 424 25.86 -3.60 -1.28
N ALA A 425 25.14 -4.68 -1.62
CA ALA A 425 25.56 -5.65 -2.64
C ALA A 425 25.87 -4.99 -4.00
N THR A 426 26.88 -5.52 -4.66
CA THR A 426 27.34 -5.13 -6.00
C THR A 426 26.83 -6.11 -7.06
N LYS A 427 26.99 -5.74 -8.35
CA LYS A 427 26.71 -6.66 -9.46
C LYS A 427 27.57 -7.92 -9.37
N ALA A 428 28.83 -7.77 -8.94
CA ALA A 428 29.74 -8.91 -8.74
C ALA A 428 29.24 -9.90 -7.68
N ASP A 429 28.60 -9.41 -6.61
CA ASP A 429 27.99 -10.28 -5.59
C ASP A 429 26.81 -11.07 -6.17
N PHE A 430 25.99 -10.44 -7.02
CA PHE A 430 24.91 -11.11 -7.73
C PHE A 430 25.47 -12.17 -8.69
N ASP A 431 26.48 -11.85 -9.50
CA ASP A 431 27.10 -12.75 -10.45
C ASP A 431 27.82 -13.95 -9.80
N ALA A 432 28.35 -13.76 -8.59
CA ALA A 432 28.99 -14.82 -7.81
C ALA A 432 27.99 -15.75 -7.11
N THR A 433 26.72 -15.35 -7.04
CA THR A 433 25.68 -16.16 -6.39
C THR A 433 25.20 -17.26 -7.32
N VAL A 434 25.24 -18.51 -6.84
CA VAL A 434 24.72 -19.66 -7.61
C VAL A 434 23.20 -19.56 -7.75
N ALA A 435 22.72 -19.63 -8.97
CA ALA A 435 21.30 -19.56 -9.29
C ALA A 435 20.52 -20.79 -8.79
N ILE A 436 19.27 -20.59 -8.43
CA ILE A 436 18.32 -21.67 -8.15
C ILE A 436 17.59 -21.99 -9.46
N HIS A 437 17.90 -23.12 -10.09
CA HIS A 437 17.26 -23.54 -11.33
C HIS A 437 16.25 -24.68 -11.09
N PRO A 438 15.04 -24.66 -11.73
CA PRO A 438 14.53 -23.57 -12.56
C PRO A 438 13.60 -22.64 -11.75
N THR A 439 13.96 -21.37 -11.63
CA THR A 439 13.13 -20.34 -10.99
C THR A 439 13.22 -19.02 -11.76
N ALA A 440 12.18 -18.16 -11.66
CA ALA A 440 12.28 -16.82 -12.24
C ALA A 440 13.34 -15.95 -11.54
N SER A 441 13.58 -16.16 -10.25
CA SER A 441 14.56 -15.38 -9.47
C SER A 441 16.01 -15.53 -9.94
N GLU A 442 16.34 -16.65 -10.65
CA GLU A 442 17.69 -16.85 -11.19
C GLU A 442 18.10 -15.77 -12.19
N GLU A 443 17.13 -15.16 -12.87
CA GLU A 443 17.38 -14.09 -13.83
C GLU A 443 18.09 -12.88 -13.20
N PHE A 444 17.81 -12.56 -11.91
CA PHE A 444 18.50 -11.46 -11.24
C PHE A 444 19.99 -11.71 -11.02
N VAL A 445 20.43 -12.96 -10.93
CA VAL A 445 21.84 -13.33 -10.71
C VAL A 445 22.54 -13.80 -12.00
N THR A 446 21.80 -13.89 -13.10
CA THR A 446 22.34 -14.33 -14.41
C THR A 446 22.35 -13.23 -15.48
N MET A 447 21.77 -12.04 -15.21
CA MET A 447 21.79 -10.89 -16.12
C MET A 447 23.20 -10.49 -16.56
N ARG A 448 23.38 -10.19 -17.87
CA ARG A 448 24.64 -9.73 -18.47
C ARG A 448 24.44 -8.40 -19.19
#